data_699920c0764c420fe36776bdea633d72
#
_entry.id   699920c0764c420fe36776bdea633d72
#
_cell.length_a   1.000
_cell.length_b   1.000
_cell.length_c   1.000
_cell.angle_alpha   90.00
_cell.angle_beta   90.00
_cell.angle_gamma   90.00
#
_symmetry.space_group_name_H-M   'P 1'
#
loop_
_entity.id
_entity.type
_entity.pdbx_description
1 polymer ?
#
loop_
_entity_poly.entity_id
_entity_poly.type
_entity_poly.pdbx_seq_one_letter_code
_entity_poly.pdbx_strand_id
1 'polypeptide(L)'
;MICLMDGRLIIVELYDKVNLLTPDGKLLKQLPIPGKAFSVTQINQNTIAITYHIKKAIKIFNMENETVTKVITLDKGCWGLSSSDDSLVVGLNTNEIRIIDLKGNTLKSIQVECESNLLHLVYCNDRVIYSDYYGKAVYCVDGSGQQIWQYKQDLSAPMGLCTDTYGNIIVADYKSHRIIVISKDGMESKVLLSDGLKFPRCICLNHCESSGFICDGSDKNLTKFNFLI
;
A
#
# COMPACT_ATOMS: atom_id res chain seq x y z
N MET A 1 -1.52 3.64 4.43
CA MET A 1 -2.67 3.22 5.28
C MET A 1 -2.96 1.75 5.02
N ILE A 2 -3.28 1.01 6.06
CA ILE A 2 -3.76 -0.39 5.97
C ILE A 2 -4.92 -0.61 6.93
N CYS A 3 -5.78 -1.58 6.59
CA CYS A 3 -6.72 -2.18 7.52
C CYS A 3 -6.09 -3.46 8.09
N LEU A 4 -6.10 -3.61 9.40
CA LEU A 4 -5.59 -4.78 10.09
C LEU A 4 -6.61 -5.93 10.04
N MET A 5 -6.15 -7.15 10.28
CA MET A 5 -7.01 -8.35 10.32
C MET A 5 -8.16 -8.27 11.32
N ASP A 6 -8.03 -7.45 12.37
CA ASP A 6 -9.06 -7.21 13.39
C ASP A 6 -9.95 -5.99 13.10
N GLY A 7 -9.84 -5.41 11.91
CA GLY A 7 -10.61 -4.25 11.45
C GLY A 7 -10.06 -2.89 11.87
N ARG A 8 -9.10 -2.82 12.79
CA ARG A 8 -8.44 -1.55 13.14
C ARG A 8 -7.64 -1.02 11.95
N LEU A 9 -7.33 0.27 11.99
CA LEU A 9 -6.59 0.93 10.92
C LEU A 9 -5.23 1.41 11.42
N ILE A 10 -4.24 1.35 10.54
CA ILE A 10 -2.98 2.07 10.71
C ILE A 10 -2.84 3.09 9.61
N ILE A 11 -2.65 4.34 10.02
CA ILE A 11 -2.37 5.47 9.14
C ILE A 11 -0.96 5.96 9.41
N VAL A 12 -0.16 6.04 8.35
CA VAL A 12 1.14 6.71 8.37
C VAL A 12 0.93 8.11 7.85
N GLU A 13 1.04 9.12 8.72
CA GLU A 13 1.14 10.50 8.31
C GLU A 13 2.52 10.72 7.70
N LEU A 14 2.56 11.32 6.52
CA LEU A 14 3.82 11.48 5.79
C LEU A 14 4.86 12.21 6.65
N TYR A 15 5.94 11.49 6.91
CA TYR A 15 7.11 11.97 7.65
C TYR A 15 6.87 12.37 9.12
N ASP A 16 5.72 12.00 9.70
CA ASP A 16 5.42 12.37 11.09
C ASP A 16 5.05 11.16 11.94
N LYS A 17 3.78 10.81 11.99
CA LYS A 17 3.21 9.89 12.99
C LYS A 17 2.70 8.61 12.36
N VAL A 18 2.66 7.57 13.16
CA VAL A 18 1.93 6.33 12.85
C VAL A 18 0.80 6.18 13.86
N ASN A 19 -0.41 6.31 13.38
CA ASN A 19 -1.61 6.31 14.18
C ASN A 19 -2.34 4.98 14.07
N LEU A 20 -2.79 4.45 15.21
CA LEU A 20 -3.70 3.31 15.31
C LEU A 20 -5.11 3.84 15.57
N LEU A 21 -6.07 3.42 14.75
CA LEU A 21 -7.47 3.82 14.83
C LEU A 21 -8.38 2.63 15.05
N THR A 22 -9.56 2.89 15.57
CA THR A 22 -10.66 1.91 15.68
C THR A 22 -11.21 1.54 14.29
N PRO A 23 -12.01 0.47 14.17
CA PRO A 23 -12.68 0.10 12.91
C PRO A 23 -13.68 1.15 12.38
N ASP A 24 -14.09 2.10 13.21
CA ASP A 24 -14.92 3.24 12.82
C ASP A 24 -14.11 4.51 12.52
N GLY A 25 -12.76 4.42 12.53
CA GLY A 25 -11.86 5.49 12.11
C GLY A 25 -11.50 6.49 13.21
N LYS A 26 -11.82 6.23 14.49
CA LYS A 26 -11.44 7.11 15.61
C LYS A 26 -10.02 6.80 16.09
N LEU A 27 -9.25 7.81 16.40
CA LEU A 27 -7.91 7.66 16.95
C LEU A 27 -7.93 6.89 18.27
N LEU A 28 -7.25 5.75 18.32
CA LEU A 28 -6.97 5.01 19.55
C LEU A 28 -5.71 5.52 20.22
N LYS A 29 -4.61 5.55 19.48
CA LYS A 29 -3.32 6.05 19.95
C LYS A 29 -2.35 6.34 18.82
N GLN A 30 -1.36 7.14 19.11
CA GLN A 30 -0.15 7.24 18.30
C GLN A 30 0.83 6.14 18.72
N LEU A 31 1.31 5.35 17.77
CA LEU A 31 2.30 4.31 18.04
C LEU A 31 3.68 4.96 18.28
N PRO A 32 4.47 4.44 19.24
CA PRO A 32 5.80 5.00 19.58
C PRO A 32 6.85 4.57 18.55
N ILE A 33 6.62 4.91 17.30
CA ILE A 33 7.46 4.54 16.16
C ILE A 33 8.26 5.75 15.71
N PRO A 34 9.54 5.87 16.09
CA PRO A 34 10.33 7.06 15.82
C PRO A 34 10.78 7.13 14.37
N GLY A 35 10.76 8.35 13.83
CA GLY A 35 11.32 8.69 12.51
C GLY A 35 10.27 8.87 11.43
N LYS A 36 10.75 9.27 10.24
CA LYS A 36 9.90 9.61 9.09
C LYS A 36 9.46 8.35 8.36
N ALA A 37 8.38 7.74 8.82
CA ALA A 37 7.73 6.59 8.22
C ALA A 37 7.12 6.96 6.85
N PHE A 38 7.04 6.00 5.93
CA PHE A 38 6.43 6.20 4.61
C PHE A 38 5.30 5.22 4.33
N SER A 39 5.55 3.93 4.37
CA SER A 39 4.55 2.89 4.09
C SER A 39 4.53 1.86 5.21
N VAL A 40 3.42 1.16 5.34
CA VAL A 40 3.19 0.14 6.38
C VAL A 40 2.48 -1.06 5.77
N THR A 41 2.82 -2.26 6.25
CA THR A 41 2.08 -3.50 5.97
C THR A 41 1.99 -4.34 7.23
N GLN A 42 0.97 -5.19 7.33
CA GLN A 42 0.83 -6.14 8.41
C GLN A 42 1.51 -7.45 8.04
N ILE A 43 2.36 -7.99 8.92
CA ILE A 43 3.00 -9.31 8.76
C ILE A 43 2.13 -10.40 9.38
N ASN A 44 1.68 -10.16 10.61
CA ASN A 44 0.78 -11.05 11.34
C ASN A 44 -0.06 -10.23 12.33
N GLN A 45 -0.87 -10.91 13.14
CA GLN A 45 -1.83 -10.26 14.05
C GLN A 45 -1.23 -9.12 14.90
N ASN A 46 0.00 -9.28 15.40
CA ASN A 46 0.64 -8.32 16.32
C ASN A 46 1.86 -7.62 15.72
N THR A 47 2.21 -7.88 14.46
CA THR A 47 3.46 -7.39 13.88
C THR A 47 3.22 -6.65 12.56
N ILE A 48 3.81 -5.48 12.47
CA ILE A 48 3.80 -4.66 11.25
C ILE A 48 5.22 -4.37 10.78
N ALA A 49 5.37 -4.15 9.48
CA ALA A 49 6.60 -3.63 8.88
C ALA A 49 6.36 -2.23 8.34
N ILE A 50 7.38 -1.36 8.46
CA ILE A 50 7.27 0.05 8.11
C ILE A 50 8.52 0.47 7.35
N THR A 51 8.36 1.14 6.21
CA THR A 51 9.47 1.69 5.42
C THR A 51 9.89 3.07 5.88
N TYR A 52 11.19 3.32 5.82
CA TYR A 52 11.84 4.60 6.08
C TYR A 52 12.73 4.97 4.89
N HIS A 53 12.18 5.70 3.94
CA HIS A 53 12.84 6.01 2.68
C HIS A 53 14.24 6.63 2.87
N ILE A 54 14.33 7.71 3.65
CA ILE A 54 15.60 8.45 3.88
C ILE A 54 16.64 7.60 4.62
N LYS A 55 16.18 6.74 5.54
CA LYS A 55 17.05 5.85 6.31
C LYS A 55 17.39 4.56 5.56
N LYS A 56 16.79 4.34 4.40
CA LYS A 56 16.93 3.11 3.61
C LYS A 56 16.71 1.87 4.49
N ALA A 57 15.65 1.85 5.24
CA ALA A 57 15.40 0.80 6.22
C ALA A 57 13.94 0.41 6.30
N ILE A 58 13.71 -0.84 6.69
CA ILE A 58 12.41 -1.34 7.12
C ILE A 58 12.53 -1.67 8.60
N LYS A 59 11.58 -1.20 9.41
CA LYS A 59 11.47 -1.59 10.80
C LYS A 59 10.32 -2.55 10.98
N ILE A 60 10.57 -3.64 11.70
CA ILE A 60 9.54 -4.57 12.16
C ILE A 60 9.18 -4.17 13.58
N PHE A 61 7.90 -3.92 13.81
CA PHE A 61 7.36 -3.40 15.06
C PHE A 61 6.30 -4.35 15.61
N ASN A 62 6.44 -4.71 16.86
CA ASN A 62 5.44 -5.49 17.58
C ASN A 62 4.46 -4.53 18.25
N MET A 63 3.16 -4.64 17.94
CA MET A 63 2.10 -3.75 18.43
C MET A 63 1.64 -4.07 19.84
N GLU A 64 1.92 -5.27 20.34
CA GLU A 64 1.52 -5.70 21.69
C GLU A 64 2.43 -5.08 22.77
N ASN A 65 3.74 -5.23 22.60
CA ASN A 65 4.73 -4.66 23.52
C ASN A 65 5.29 -3.30 23.08
N GLU A 66 4.80 -2.79 21.95
CA GLU A 66 5.14 -1.46 21.39
C GLU A 66 6.65 -1.26 21.13
N THR A 67 7.33 -2.29 20.68
CA THR A 67 8.78 -2.24 20.43
C THR A 67 9.14 -2.51 18.97
N VAL A 68 10.24 -1.89 18.53
CA VAL A 68 10.91 -2.26 17.29
C VAL A 68 11.71 -3.52 17.56
N THR A 69 11.29 -4.64 16.98
CA THR A 69 11.94 -5.95 17.17
C THR A 69 13.09 -6.16 16.21
N LYS A 70 13.07 -5.48 15.05
CA LYS A 70 14.10 -5.61 14.02
C LYS A 70 14.20 -4.38 13.14
N VAL A 71 15.41 -4.10 12.66
CA VAL A 71 15.70 -3.12 11.61
C VAL A 71 16.41 -3.83 10.47
N ILE A 72 15.83 -3.78 9.28
CA ILE A 72 16.42 -4.29 8.04
C ILE A 72 16.96 -3.10 7.27
N THR A 73 18.26 -3.04 7.09
CA THR A 73 18.92 -1.97 6.32
C THR A 73 19.00 -2.38 4.85
N LEU A 74 18.68 -1.43 3.98
CA LEU A 74 18.72 -1.59 2.53
C LEU A 74 19.80 -0.69 1.94
N ASP A 75 20.29 -1.02 0.77
CA ASP A 75 21.26 -0.22 0.01
C ASP A 75 20.62 0.98 -0.71
N LYS A 76 19.31 0.90 -0.98
CA LYS A 76 18.53 1.92 -1.70
C LYS A 76 17.39 2.49 -0.84
N GLY A 77 16.89 3.67 -1.22
CA GLY A 77 15.67 4.24 -0.64
C GLY A 77 14.47 3.35 -0.91
N CYS A 78 13.64 3.12 0.10
CA CYS A 78 12.46 2.25 0.04
C CYS A 78 11.17 3.04 0.18
N TRP A 79 10.15 2.67 -0.59
CA TRP A 79 8.86 3.34 -0.68
C TRP A 79 7.71 2.42 -0.28
N GLY A 80 6.92 1.99 -1.26
CA GLY A 80 5.80 1.07 -1.06
C GLY A 80 6.23 -0.25 -0.43
N LEU A 81 5.35 -0.83 0.37
CA LEU A 81 5.60 -2.06 1.10
C LEU A 81 4.33 -2.92 1.11
N SER A 82 4.50 -4.19 0.83
CA SER A 82 3.49 -5.23 0.99
C SER A 82 4.12 -6.45 1.66
N SER A 83 3.31 -7.31 2.23
CA SER A 83 3.75 -8.56 2.84
C SER A 83 3.11 -9.75 2.15
N SER A 84 3.80 -10.86 2.16
CA SER A 84 3.25 -12.21 2.01
C SER A 84 3.59 -13.00 3.28
N ASP A 85 3.19 -14.27 3.35
CA ASP A 85 3.28 -15.07 4.60
C ASP A 85 4.65 -14.97 5.29
N ASP A 86 5.75 -15.14 4.54
CA ASP A 86 7.11 -15.19 5.08
C ASP A 86 8.05 -14.13 4.50
N SER A 87 7.54 -13.18 3.71
CA SER A 87 8.38 -12.21 3.03
C SER A 87 7.76 -10.82 2.95
N LEU A 88 8.61 -9.84 2.68
CA LEU A 88 8.23 -8.47 2.39
C LEU A 88 8.55 -8.16 0.94
N VAL A 89 7.64 -7.47 0.28
CA VAL A 89 7.81 -6.94 -1.07
C VAL A 89 7.92 -5.44 -0.98
N VAL A 90 9.06 -4.89 -1.39
CA VAL A 90 9.38 -3.47 -1.22
C VAL A 90 9.74 -2.82 -2.55
N GLY A 91 9.11 -1.68 -2.81
CA GLY A 91 9.49 -0.80 -3.92
C GLY A 91 10.69 0.04 -3.54
N LEU A 92 11.74 0.01 -4.37
CA LEU A 92 12.99 0.73 -4.16
C LEU A 92 13.19 1.82 -5.22
N ASN A 93 14.12 2.72 -4.96
CA ASN A 93 14.62 3.65 -5.98
C ASN A 93 15.14 2.88 -7.19
N THR A 94 15.18 3.55 -8.35
CA THR A 94 15.65 2.97 -9.61
C THR A 94 14.78 1.85 -10.16
N ASN A 95 13.46 1.93 -9.88
CA ASN A 95 12.45 1.02 -10.44
C ASN A 95 12.71 -0.47 -10.11
N GLU A 96 13.22 -0.72 -8.94
CA GLU A 96 13.45 -2.07 -8.44
C GLU A 96 12.37 -2.46 -7.42
N ILE A 97 11.79 -3.63 -7.59
CA ILE A 97 10.98 -4.30 -6.57
C ILE A 97 11.85 -5.40 -5.98
N ARG A 98 11.96 -5.44 -4.67
CA ARG A 98 12.73 -6.46 -3.99
C ARG A 98 11.85 -7.29 -3.08
N ILE A 99 11.98 -8.61 -3.17
CA ILE A 99 11.38 -9.56 -2.24
C ILE A 99 12.45 -9.97 -1.25
N ILE A 100 12.18 -9.79 0.03
CA ILE A 100 13.12 -10.09 1.12
C ILE A 100 12.44 -10.97 2.15
N ASP A 101 13.20 -11.86 2.78
CA ASP A 101 12.70 -12.61 3.94
C ASP A 101 12.62 -11.70 5.20
N LEU A 102 11.98 -12.18 6.23
CA LEU A 102 11.88 -11.43 7.49
C LEU A 102 13.23 -11.31 8.23
N LYS A 103 14.28 -12.01 7.75
CA LYS A 103 15.65 -11.85 8.26
C LYS A 103 16.37 -10.71 7.55
N GLY A 104 15.86 -10.23 6.43
CA GLY A 104 16.43 -9.16 5.62
C GLY A 104 17.28 -9.66 4.45
N ASN A 105 17.30 -10.97 4.18
CA ASN A 105 17.97 -11.51 3.02
C ASN A 105 17.15 -11.25 1.77
N THR A 106 17.81 -10.81 0.70
CA THR A 106 17.17 -10.66 -0.60
C THR A 106 16.89 -12.03 -1.21
N LEU A 107 15.62 -12.34 -1.41
CA LEU A 107 15.18 -13.54 -2.11
C LEU A 107 15.12 -13.32 -3.60
N LYS A 108 14.69 -12.11 -4.01
CA LYS A 108 14.54 -11.74 -5.42
C LYS A 108 14.65 -10.24 -5.62
N SER A 109 15.24 -9.83 -6.75
CA SER A 109 15.21 -8.46 -7.27
C SER A 109 14.57 -8.46 -8.65
N ILE A 110 13.61 -7.56 -8.84
CA ILE A 110 12.81 -7.43 -10.07
C ILE A 110 12.97 -6.00 -10.56
N GLN A 111 13.48 -5.83 -11.78
CA GLN A 111 13.52 -4.53 -12.44
C GLN A 111 12.19 -4.33 -13.18
N VAL A 112 11.55 -3.18 -12.99
CA VAL A 112 10.27 -2.86 -13.61
C VAL A 112 10.31 -1.52 -14.33
N GLU A 113 9.36 -1.28 -15.22
CA GLU A 113 9.15 0.03 -15.84
C GLU A 113 8.28 0.89 -14.95
N CYS A 114 8.76 2.09 -14.60
CA CYS A 114 8.00 3.06 -13.82
C CYS A 114 8.58 4.46 -14.05
N GLU A 115 7.75 5.43 -14.38
CA GLU A 115 8.16 6.83 -14.56
C GLU A 115 8.22 7.58 -13.24
N SER A 116 7.62 7.02 -12.19
CA SER A 116 7.61 7.55 -10.83
C SER A 116 8.36 6.63 -9.88
N ASN A 117 8.47 7.04 -8.62
CA ASN A 117 8.90 6.11 -7.59
C ASN A 117 7.81 5.05 -7.30
N LEU A 118 8.19 3.85 -6.91
CA LEU A 118 7.29 2.75 -6.53
C LEU A 118 6.64 3.03 -5.16
N LEU A 119 5.80 4.09 -5.11
CA LEU A 119 5.21 4.59 -3.87
C LEU A 119 4.18 3.63 -3.28
N HIS A 120 3.42 2.98 -4.15
CA HIS A 120 2.35 2.08 -3.77
C HIS A 120 2.44 0.78 -4.58
N LEU A 121 2.42 -0.32 -3.87
CA LEU A 121 2.37 -1.66 -4.45
C LEU A 121 1.60 -2.61 -3.52
N VAL A 122 1.08 -3.68 -4.10
CA VAL A 122 0.49 -4.79 -3.39
C VAL A 122 1.00 -6.11 -3.99
N TYR A 123 1.25 -7.09 -3.13
CA TYR A 123 1.59 -8.45 -3.52
C TYR A 123 0.39 -9.36 -3.31
N CYS A 124 -0.03 -10.05 -4.35
CA CYS A 124 -1.18 -10.93 -4.31
C CYS A 124 -1.02 -12.06 -5.37
N ASN A 125 -1.18 -13.32 -4.95
CA ASN A 125 -1.14 -14.49 -5.85
C ASN A 125 0.12 -14.54 -6.73
N ASP A 126 1.29 -14.42 -6.12
CA ASP A 126 2.61 -14.40 -6.79
C ASP A 126 2.79 -13.30 -7.84
N ARG A 127 2.00 -12.24 -7.74
CA ARG A 127 2.07 -11.06 -8.61
C ARG A 127 2.34 -9.82 -7.79
N VAL A 128 3.06 -8.88 -8.38
CA VAL A 128 3.20 -7.53 -7.84
C VAL A 128 2.38 -6.57 -8.71
N ILE A 129 1.49 -5.83 -8.07
CA ILE A 129 0.69 -4.80 -8.71
C ILE A 129 1.15 -3.45 -8.15
N TYR A 130 1.48 -2.50 -9.01
CA TYR A 130 1.95 -1.18 -8.58
C TYR A 130 1.36 -0.07 -9.44
N SER A 131 1.24 1.11 -8.83
CA SER A 131 0.80 2.32 -9.49
C SER A 131 1.98 3.16 -9.94
N ASP A 132 1.87 3.72 -11.15
CA ASP A 132 2.79 4.71 -11.70
C ASP A 132 2.06 6.04 -11.88
N TYR A 133 2.34 6.97 -10.98
CA TYR A 133 1.70 8.28 -10.93
C TYR A 133 1.94 9.11 -12.19
N TYR A 134 3.21 9.19 -12.66
CA TYR A 134 3.56 9.97 -13.84
C TYR A 134 3.26 9.22 -15.13
N GLY A 135 3.49 7.92 -15.19
CA GLY A 135 3.13 7.06 -16.30
C GLY A 135 1.63 6.85 -16.47
N LYS A 136 0.81 7.33 -15.49
CA LYS A 136 -0.66 7.23 -15.48
C LYS A 136 -1.13 5.79 -15.71
N ALA A 137 -0.50 4.85 -15.03
CA ALA A 137 -0.72 3.44 -15.26
C ALA A 137 -0.78 2.64 -13.95
N VAL A 138 -1.44 1.49 -14.01
CA VAL A 138 -1.31 0.42 -13.05
C VAL A 138 -0.73 -0.78 -13.79
N TYR A 139 0.29 -1.38 -13.23
CA TYR A 139 0.99 -2.53 -13.78
C TYR A 139 0.77 -3.76 -12.91
N CYS A 140 0.73 -4.91 -13.56
CA CYS A 140 0.81 -6.20 -12.91
C CYS A 140 1.97 -6.97 -13.53
N VAL A 141 2.90 -7.40 -12.69
CA VAL A 141 4.04 -8.23 -13.08
C VAL A 141 4.04 -9.53 -12.28
N ASP A 142 4.55 -10.59 -12.90
CA ASP A 142 4.78 -11.84 -12.19
C ASP A 142 6.03 -11.78 -11.30
N GLY A 143 6.29 -12.88 -10.59
CA GLY A 143 7.48 -12.96 -9.76
C GLY A 143 8.79 -12.92 -10.54
N SER A 144 8.83 -13.05 -11.88
CA SER A 144 10.04 -12.87 -12.70
C SER A 144 10.24 -11.42 -13.14
N GLY A 145 9.24 -10.58 -12.99
CA GLY A 145 9.20 -9.20 -13.49
C GLY A 145 8.60 -9.09 -14.89
N GLN A 146 8.11 -10.21 -15.44
CA GLN A 146 7.42 -10.16 -16.73
C GLN A 146 6.07 -9.48 -16.55
N GLN A 147 5.80 -8.47 -17.39
CA GLN A 147 4.52 -7.77 -17.38
C GLN A 147 3.41 -8.74 -17.81
N ILE A 148 2.42 -8.92 -16.92
CA ILE A 148 1.21 -9.69 -17.22
C ILE A 148 0.20 -8.79 -17.92
N TRP A 149 -0.04 -7.59 -17.36
CA TRP A 149 -0.87 -6.56 -17.96
C TRP A 149 -0.48 -5.17 -17.49
N GLN A 150 -0.93 -4.17 -18.23
CA GLN A 150 -0.85 -2.76 -17.93
C GLN A 150 -2.20 -2.12 -18.19
N TYR A 151 -2.69 -1.33 -17.26
CA TYR A 151 -3.92 -0.57 -17.39
C TYR A 151 -3.62 0.94 -17.41
N LYS A 152 -4.05 1.62 -18.48
CA LYS A 152 -3.83 3.08 -18.68
C LYS A 152 -5.12 3.86 -18.95
N GLN A 153 -6.21 3.18 -19.27
CA GLN A 153 -7.45 3.82 -19.70
C GLN A 153 -8.01 4.69 -18.56
N ASP A 154 -8.33 5.95 -18.88
CA ASP A 154 -8.96 6.90 -17.97
C ASP A 154 -8.26 7.17 -16.64
N LEU A 155 -6.99 6.75 -16.46
CA LEU A 155 -6.19 7.10 -15.30
C LEU A 155 -5.51 8.46 -15.47
N SER A 156 -5.59 9.28 -14.43
CA SER A 156 -4.97 10.62 -14.43
C SER A 156 -3.71 10.67 -13.55
N ALA A 157 -3.75 10.06 -12.38
CA ALA A 157 -2.62 9.97 -11.45
C ALA A 157 -2.90 8.89 -10.40
N PRO A 158 -2.76 7.60 -10.73
CA PRO A 158 -3.03 6.53 -9.79
C PRO A 158 -2.02 6.56 -8.64
N MET A 159 -2.52 6.43 -7.42
CA MET A 159 -1.72 6.42 -6.19
C MET A 159 -1.97 5.14 -5.38
N GLY A 160 -2.58 5.26 -4.20
CA GLY A 160 -2.85 4.13 -3.33
C GLY A 160 -3.69 3.07 -4.00
N LEU A 161 -3.35 1.81 -3.76
CA LEU A 161 -4.08 0.67 -4.29
C LEU A 161 -4.18 -0.44 -3.23
N CYS A 162 -5.23 -1.24 -3.35
CA CYS A 162 -5.43 -2.47 -2.60
C CYS A 162 -6.20 -3.47 -3.47
N THR A 163 -6.36 -4.70 -3.00
CA THR A 163 -7.13 -5.74 -3.68
C THR A 163 -8.36 -6.11 -2.87
N ASP A 164 -9.45 -6.46 -3.56
CA ASP A 164 -10.60 -7.10 -2.95
C ASP A 164 -10.39 -8.63 -2.81
N THR A 165 -11.38 -9.32 -2.26
CA THR A 165 -11.34 -10.78 -2.06
C THR A 165 -11.38 -11.59 -3.36
N TYR A 166 -11.80 -10.96 -4.46
CA TYR A 166 -11.83 -11.57 -5.81
C TYR A 166 -10.54 -11.33 -6.59
N GLY A 167 -9.63 -10.52 -6.05
CA GLY A 167 -8.38 -10.12 -6.68
C GLY A 167 -8.51 -8.93 -7.63
N ASN A 168 -9.65 -8.22 -7.64
CA ASN A 168 -9.75 -6.96 -8.36
C ASN A 168 -8.92 -5.88 -7.65
N ILE A 169 -8.43 -4.94 -8.43
CA ILE A 169 -7.54 -3.89 -7.96
C ILE A 169 -8.34 -2.60 -7.77
N ILE A 170 -8.34 -2.08 -6.55
CA ILE A 170 -9.03 -0.84 -6.22
C ILE A 170 -7.98 0.26 -6.11
N VAL A 171 -8.13 1.31 -6.92
CA VAL A 171 -7.12 2.35 -7.14
C VAL A 171 -7.69 3.71 -6.78
N ALA A 172 -6.95 4.45 -5.98
CA ALA A 172 -7.19 5.87 -5.74
C ALA A 172 -6.55 6.68 -6.88
N ASP A 173 -7.37 7.21 -7.80
CA ASP A 173 -6.91 8.06 -8.89
C ASP A 173 -6.96 9.52 -8.46
N TYR A 174 -5.82 10.00 -7.98
CA TYR A 174 -5.64 11.27 -7.27
C TYR A 174 -6.18 12.49 -8.04
N LYS A 175 -5.76 12.68 -9.30
CA LYS A 175 -6.13 13.87 -10.08
C LYS A 175 -7.54 13.81 -10.66
N SER A 176 -8.10 12.63 -10.82
CA SER A 176 -9.49 12.48 -11.30
C SER A 176 -10.52 12.50 -10.18
N HIS A 177 -10.06 12.57 -8.91
CA HIS A 177 -10.94 12.55 -7.73
C HIS A 177 -11.84 11.32 -7.66
N ARG A 178 -11.35 10.15 -8.10
CA ARG A 178 -12.13 8.92 -8.20
C ARG A 178 -11.45 7.74 -7.53
N ILE A 179 -12.26 6.78 -7.13
CA ILE A 179 -11.82 5.42 -6.86
C ILE A 179 -12.29 4.54 -8.01
N ILE A 180 -11.38 3.80 -8.60
CA ILE A 180 -11.61 2.93 -9.75
C ILE A 180 -11.34 1.50 -9.34
N VAL A 181 -12.19 0.57 -9.77
CA VAL A 181 -11.94 -0.87 -9.68
C VAL A 181 -11.50 -1.36 -11.04
N ILE A 182 -10.34 -2.01 -11.09
CA ILE A 182 -9.81 -2.69 -12.28
C ILE A 182 -9.94 -4.18 -12.03
N SER A 183 -10.43 -4.92 -13.02
CA SER A 183 -10.54 -6.38 -12.94
C SER A 183 -9.15 -7.03 -12.75
N LYS A 184 -9.11 -8.21 -12.11
CA LYS A 184 -7.87 -8.94 -11.80
C LYS A 184 -7.00 -9.27 -13.01
N ASP A 185 -7.59 -9.27 -14.20
CA ASP A 185 -6.91 -9.50 -15.48
C ASP A 185 -6.52 -8.20 -16.20
N GLY A 186 -6.88 -7.04 -15.63
CA GLY A 186 -6.56 -5.73 -16.20
C GLY A 186 -7.39 -5.33 -17.42
N MET A 187 -8.46 -6.06 -17.75
CA MET A 187 -9.21 -5.87 -19.00
C MET A 187 -10.36 -4.86 -18.86
N GLU A 188 -10.99 -4.82 -17.70
CA GLU A 188 -12.18 -4.00 -17.43
C GLU A 188 -11.96 -3.08 -16.24
N SER A 189 -12.68 -1.98 -16.22
CA SER A 189 -12.74 -1.11 -15.06
C SER A 189 -14.12 -0.47 -14.86
N LYS A 190 -14.37 -0.06 -13.64
CA LYS A 190 -15.54 0.75 -13.29
C LYS A 190 -15.17 1.79 -12.23
N VAL A 191 -15.84 2.94 -12.27
CA VAL A 191 -15.77 3.92 -11.20
C VAL A 191 -16.56 3.38 -10.01
N LEU A 192 -15.91 3.28 -8.86
CA LEU A 192 -16.56 2.86 -7.61
C LEU A 192 -17.12 4.06 -6.86
N LEU A 193 -16.36 5.14 -6.78
CA LEU A 193 -16.70 6.38 -6.07
C LEU A 193 -16.11 7.58 -6.80
N SER A 194 -16.88 8.66 -6.90
CA SER A 194 -16.44 9.95 -7.43
C SER A 194 -16.91 11.13 -6.58
N ASP A 195 -18.16 11.04 -6.09
CA ASP A 195 -18.80 12.16 -5.43
C ASP A 195 -18.20 12.45 -4.05
N GLY A 196 -17.89 13.73 -3.80
CA GLY A 196 -17.37 14.18 -2.52
C GLY A 196 -15.90 13.89 -2.26
N LEU A 197 -15.22 13.16 -3.17
CA LEU A 197 -13.79 12.88 -3.03
C LEU A 197 -12.92 14.06 -3.48
N LYS A 198 -11.86 14.33 -2.73
CA LYS A 198 -10.86 15.35 -3.09
C LYS A 198 -9.47 14.75 -3.02
N PHE A 199 -8.85 14.55 -4.20
CA PHE A 199 -7.48 14.08 -4.28
C PHE A 199 -7.24 12.79 -3.46
N PRO A 200 -7.97 11.68 -3.70
CA PRO A 200 -7.80 10.45 -2.94
C PRO A 200 -6.37 9.93 -3.09
N ARG A 201 -5.71 9.66 -1.97
CA ARG A 201 -4.29 9.31 -1.95
C ARG A 201 -4.01 7.89 -1.54
N CYS A 202 -4.71 7.42 -0.52
CA CYS A 202 -4.58 6.06 0.00
C CYS A 202 -5.95 5.42 0.12
N ILE A 203 -5.99 4.12 -0.06
CA ILE A 203 -7.19 3.31 0.10
C ILE A 203 -6.84 1.99 0.79
N CYS A 204 -7.71 1.51 1.65
CA CYS A 204 -7.65 0.15 2.17
C CYS A 204 -9.07 -0.39 2.38
N LEU A 205 -9.21 -1.71 2.32
CA LEU A 205 -10.47 -2.40 2.55
C LEU A 205 -10.46 -3.10 3.90
N ASN A 206 -11.62 -3.08 4.56
CA ASN A 206 -11.94 -3.96 5.67
C ASN A 206 -12.76 -5.13 5.12
N HIS A 207 -12.09 -6.23 4.89
CA HIS A 207 -12.73 -7.42 4.30
C HIS A 207 -13.80 -8.05 5.21
N CYS A 208 -13.76 -7.78 6.52
CA CYS A 208 -14.74 -8.31 7.48
C CYS A 208 -16.08 -7.56 7.44
N GLU A 209 -16.10 -6.30 6.99
CA GLU A 209 -17.28 -5.42 7.09
C GLU A 209 -17.82 -4.94 5.73
N SER A 210 -17.31 -5.43 4.62
CA SER A 210 -17.64 -4.90 3.27
C SER A 210 -17.52 -3.38 3.22
N SER A 211 -16.51 -2.84 3.88
CA SER A 211 -16.25 -1.40 3.99
C SER A 211 -14.80 -1.08 3.67
N GLY A 212 -14.52 0.17 3.40
CA GLY A 212 -13.16 0.64 3.16
C GLY A 212 -12.96 2.05 3.67
N PHE A 213 -11.71 2.47 3.62
CA PHE A 213 -11.30 3.81 4.02
C PHE A 213 -10.44 4.45 2.94
N ILE A 214 -10.66 5.73 2.73
CA ILE A 214 -9.92 6.58 1.81
C ILE A 214 -9.33 7.74 2.59
N CYS A 215 -8.03 8.01 2.43
CA CYS A 215 -7.43 9.26 2.85
C CYS A 215 -7.35 10.21 1.66
N ASP A 216 -7.76 11.45 1.85
CA ASP A 216 -7.59 12.50 0.85
C ASP A 216 -6.16 13.10 0.86
N GLY A 217 -5.86 13.90 -0.17
CA GLY A 217 -4.54 14.51 -0.34
C GLY A 217 -4.22 15.63 0.64
N SER A 218 -5.19 16.09 1.45
CA SER A 218 -4.96 17.05 2.52
C SER A 218 -4.45 16.39 3.81
N ASP A 219 -4.39 15.04 3.82
CA ASP A 219 -4.03 14.18 4.97
C ASP A 219 -4.88 14.43 6.23
N LYS A 220 -6.04 15.10 6.07
CA LYS A 220 -6.93 15.51 7.17
C LYS A 220 -8.25 14.78 7.20
N ASN A 221 -8.67 14.20 6.07
CA ASN A 221 -9.96 13.54 5.97
C ASN A 221 -9.77 12.05 5.73
N LEU A 222 -10.37 11.28 6.64
CA LEU A 222 -10.55 9.84 6.50
C LEU A 222 -12.03 9.59 6.20
N THR A 223 -12.32 9.08 5.02
CA THR A 223 -13.69 8.77 4.58
C THR A 223 -13.90 7.26 4.64
N LYS A 224 -14.88 6.82 5.43
CA LYS A 224 -15.38 5.43 5.39
C LYS A 224 -16.42 5.32 4.27
N PHE A 225 -16.35 4.25 3.51
CA PHE A 225 -17.35 3.91 2.49
C PHE A 225 -17.73 2.44 2.61
N ASN A 226 -18.93 2.11 2.19
CA ASN A 226 -19.39 0.73 2.06
C ASN A 226 -19.39 0.35 0.58
N PHE A 227 -19.04 -0.88 0.28
CA PHE A 227 -19.12 -1.43 -1.06
C PHE A 227 -19.95 -2.72 -1.02
N LEU A 228 -20.85 -2.84 -1.97
CA LEU A 228 -21.54 -4.10 -2.19
C LEU A 228 -20.64 -4.99 -3.02
N ILE A 229 -20.30 -6.13 -2.45
CA ILE A 229 -19.55 -7.19 -3.11
C ILE A 229 -20.48 -8.00 -3.98
#